data_e0deda2366ce8ca23f7a3d8c61569be1
#
_entry.id   e0deda2366ce8ca23f7a3d8c61569be1
#
_cell.length_a   1.000
_cell.length_b   1.000
_cell.length_c   1.000
_cell.angle_alpha   90.00
_cell.angle_beta   90.00
_cell.angle_gamma   90.00
#
_symmetry.space_group_name_H-M   'P 1'
#
loop_
_entity.id
_entity.type
_entity.pdbx_description
1 polymer ?
#
loop_
_entity_poly.entity_id
_entity_poly.type
_entity_poly.pdbx_seq_one_letter_code
_entity_poly.pdbx_strand_id
1 'polypeptide(L)'
;VPSSRRTFLASGAAAGVGLAVAGGLPSLAQASPARPHPPVKPGNVPFPPLVDDPKGILALPRGFSYTVITRTGVTRLDRGQGTTPSDHDGMAVYDAGHGRYTLIQNHEIDPGAEFGVPHVKGTVYDAGAVDAGGCTVIKTDLAGRNLGEFVALSGTISNCAGGPTPWGTWLTCEETEDRAGDTWEEGGRSGVYQKDHGYVFEVWADGSADPKPIKCLGRYSHEALAVDKDRTRIYLSEDADEPNGLFYRWTAPHGVKLGPGVLTRLAPNAGVLAAMQIIMDDGSVLPDVAYLTSAQLGRPFPVRWIEVPDRDARTRSVREQFADGQVTRGRKFEGVWATDEGVYVVNSYAWDEGDLPADAAPHDGMVWFYNYSNQTIQLVTYFPHQTASEEGAPVKYTDLTFDGPDNVTVTPWGSLVLAEDGTGASHVLSTIPGGPTYAIARNQLNDSEFCGPTFSADGKVLFVNMQDPGLTLAITGPWEKYLG
;
A
#
# COMPACT_ATOMS: atom_id res chain seq x y z
N VAL A 1 -8.89 22.85 -6.21
CA VAL A 1 -7.95 21.76 -6.11
C VAL A 1 -7.67 21.56 -4.64
N PRO A 2 -8.11 20.52 -3.97
CA PRO A 2 -7.64 20.20 -2.64
C PRO A 2 -6.22 19.67 -2.77
N SER A 3 -5.26 20.42 -2.25
CA SER A 3 -3.91 19.92 -2.05
C SER A 3 -3.97 18.80 -1.01
N SER A 4 -3.36 17.66 -1.29
CA SER A 4 -3.04 16.70 -0.26
C SER A 4 -2.34 17.42 0.90
N ARG A 5 -2.52 16.96 2.14
CA ARG A 5 -1.97 17.57 3.36
C ARG A 5 -0.43 17.66 3.44
N ARG A 6 0.27 17.54 2.34
CA ARG A 6 1.72 17.40 2.21
C ARG A 6 2.52 18.70 2.23
N THR A 7 1.97 19.82 2.60
CA THR A 7 2.75 21.05 2.65
C THR A 7 2.97 21.45 4.10
N PHE A 8 4.07 21.04 4.71
CA PHE A 8 4.86 21.84 5.66
C PHE A 8 5.99 21.01 6.29
N LEU A 9 7.21 21.30 5.90
CA LEU A 9 8.41 21.57 6.69
C LEU A 9 9.68 21.25 5.87
N ALA A 10 10.34 22.31 5.46
CA ALA A 10 11.61 22.24 4.75
C ALA A 10 12.81 22.40 5.70
N SER A 11 13.88 21.74 5.36
CA SER A 11 15.26 22.25 5.24
C SER A 11 16.38 21.40 5.84
N GLY A 12 17.37 21.07 5.01
CA GLY A 12 18.76 20.95 5.42
C GLY A 12 19.61 19.79 4.89
N ALA A 13 20.44 20.03 3.91
CA ALA A 13 21.24 19.09 3.12
C ALA A 13 22.60 18.67 3.70
N ALA A 14 23.20 17.55 3.23
CA ALA A 14 24.47 17.47 2.53
C ALA A 14 25.12 16.08 2.40
N ALA A 15 25.83 15.87 1.33
CA ALA A 15 26.30 14.75 0.57
C ALA A 15 27.50 13.90 1.09
N GLY A 16 27.68 12.68 0.51
CA GLY A 16 28.93 11.92 0.62
C GLY A 16 28.94 10.55 -0.09
N VAL A 17 30.00 10.26 -0.82
CA VAL A 17 30.25 9.18 -1.78
C VAL A 17 30.90 7.93 -1.14
N GLY A 18 30.65 6.72 -1.64
CA GLY A 18 31.38 5.54 -1.24
C GLY A 18 31.28 4.25 -2.07
N LEU A 19 32.28 3.41 -2.09
CA LEU A 19 32.60 2.28 -2.99
C LEU A 19 32.11 0.91 -2.50
N ALA A 20 31.89 -0.01 -3.48
CA ALA A 20 31.41 -1.37 -3.31
C ALA A 20 32.53 -2.43 -3.22
N VAL A 21 32.27 -3.53 -2.49
CA VAL A 21 33.01 -4.81 -2.59
C VAL A 21 32.02 -5.99 -2.59
N ALA A 22 32.21 -6.92 -3.52
CA ALA A 22 31.39 -8.08 -3.73
C ALA A 22 31.80 -9.28 -2.83
N GLY A 23 30.84 -9.94 -2.21
CA GLY A 23 31.01 -11.22 -1.52
C GLY A 23 29.75 -12.08 -1.72
N GLY A 24 29.94 -13.35 -2.08
CA GLY A 24 28.89 -14.28 -2.47
C GLY A 24 27.85 -14.53 -1.37
N LEU A 25 26.59 -14.66 -1.78
CA LEU A 25 25.42 -14.81 -0.94
C LEU A 25 25.03 -16.29 -0.78
N PRO A 26 24.57 -16.72 0.42
CA PRO A 26 23.84 -17.99 0.54
C PRO A 26 22.47 -17.85 -0.14
N SER A 27 22.03 -18.94 -0.77
CA SER A 27 20.72 -19.01 -1.42
C SER A 27 19.61 -18.62 -0.43
N LEU A 28 18.82 -17.61 -0.78
CA LEU A 28 17.61 -17.26 -0.05
C LEU A 28 16.66 -18.46 -0.07
N ALA A 29 16.22 -18.86 1.11
CA ALA A 29 15.12 -19.80 1.23
C ALA A 29 13.92 -19.16 0.51
N GLN A 30 13.32 -19.91 -0.42
CA GLN A 30 12.08 -19.49 -1.08
C GLN A 30 11.07 -19.12 0.01
N ALA A 31 10.46 -17.95 -0.10
CA ALA A 31 9.31 -17.60 0.72
C ALA A 31 8.32 -18.77 0.60
N SER A 32 8.04 -19.43 1.73
CA SER A 32 7.05 -20.50 1.74
C SER A 32 5.74 -19.91 1.25
N PRO A 33 5.05 -20.53 0.28
CA PRO A 33 3.73 -20.07 -0.10
C PRO A 33 2.85 -20.02 1.15
N ALA A 34 2.08 -18.96 1.31
CA ALA A 34 1.12 -18.84 2.37
C ALA A 34 0.32 -20.15 2.44
N ARG A 35 0.28 -20.78 3.60
CA ARG A 35 -0.50 -22.01 3.79
C ARG A 35 -1.95 -21.66 3.53
N PRO A 36 -2.75 -22.55 2.86
CA PRO A 36 -4.18 -22.33 2.73
C PRO A 36 -4.76 -22.16 4.14
N HIS A 37 -5.31 -20.98 4.41
CA HIS A 37 -5.95 -20.71 5.68
C HIS A 37 -7.28 -21.47 5.72
N PRO A 38 -7.57 -22.24 6.79
CA PRO A 38 -8.91 -22.77 6.98
C PRO A 38 -9.90 -21.59 7.09
N PRO A 39 -11.16 -21.78 6.69
CA PRO A 39 -12.16 -20.72 6.83
C PRO A 39 -12.15 -20.20 8.26
N VAL A 40 -12.00 -18.89 8.41
CA VAL A 40 -11.85 -18.20 9.69
C VAL A 40 -13.02 -18.60 10.59
N LYS A 41 -12.73 -19.29 11.67
CA LYS A 41 -13.58 -19.20 12.84
C LYS A 41 -13.23 -17.86 13.49
N PRO A 42 -14.18 -16.92 13.56
CA PRO A 42 -13.90 -15.62 14.18
C PRO A 42 -13.30 -15.86 15.55
N GLY A 43 -12.13 -15.31 15.81
CA GLY A 43 -11.60 -15.22 17.17
C GLY A 43 -12.63 -14.46 17.99
N ASN A 44 -13.35 -15.14 18.88
CA ASN A 44 -14.46 -14.54 19.62
C ASN A 44 -13.97 -13.69 20.82
N VAL A 45 -12.70 -13.36 20.87
CA VAL A 45 -12.13 -12.60 22.00
C VAL A 45 -11.84 -11.17 21.53
N PRO A 46 -12.61 -10.18 21.99
CA PRO A 46 -12.32 -8.78 21.69
C PRO A 46 -10.91 -8.39 22.15
N PHE A 47 -10.24 -7.53 21.40
CA PHE A 47 -9.01 -6.91 21.89
C PHE A 47 -9.29 -6.12 23.16
N PRO A 48 -8.38 -6.14 24.16
CA PRO A 48 -8.50 -5.27 25.31
C PRO A 48 -8.46 -3.80 24.87
N PRO A 49 -9.01 -2.86 25.65
CA PRO A 49 -8.87 -1.44 25.40
C PRO A 49 -7.40 -1.04 25.26
N LEU A 50 -7.15 -0.06 24.39
CA LEU A 50 -5.84 0.54 24.21
C LEU A 50 -5.40 1.22 25.52
N VAL A 51 -4.12 1.14 25.81
CA VAL A 51 -3.46 1.81 26.95
C VAL A 51 -2.45 2.78 26.38
N ASP A 52 -2.54 4.02 26.81
CA ASP A 52 -1.63 5.07 26.38
C ASP A 52 -0.18 4.74 26.73
N ASP A 53 0.71 5.01 25.77
CA ASP A 53 2.15 4.88 25.96
C ASP A 53 2.69 6.10 26.72
N PRO A 54 3.40 5.90 27.84
CA PRO A 54 4.07 7.00 28.55
C PRO A 54 5.07 7.78 27.68
N LYS A 55 5.56 7.19 26.57
CA LYS A 55 6.45 7.86 25.62
C LYS A 55 5.69 8.69 24.57
N GLY A 56 4.36 8.56 24.53
CA GLY A 56 3.51 9.29 23.59
C GLY A 56 3.71 8.90 22.12
N ILE A 57 4.05 7.65 21.83
CA ILE A 57 4.26 7.19 20.45
C ILE A 57 3.09 6.32 19.99
N LEU A 58 2.78 5.24 20.70
CA LEU A 58 1.83 4.24 20.24
C LEU A 58 1.01 3.65 21.38
N ALA A 59 -0.29 3.89 21.42
CA ALA A 59 -1.18 3.19 22.34
C ALA A 59 -1.41 1.76 21.85
N LEU A 60 -1.32 0.78 22.77
CA LEU A 60 -1.47 -0.66 22.49
C LEU A 60 -2.36 -1.33 23.54
N PRO A 61 -3.01 -2.45 23.23
CA PRO A 61 -3.71 -3.25 24.22
C PRO A 61 -2.74 -3.85 25.25
N ARG A 62 -3.23 -4.13 26.46
CA ARG A 62 -2.41 -4.77 27.49
C ARG A 62 -1.84 -6.11 27.02
N GLY A 63 -0.53 -6.30 27.24
CA GLY A 63 0.21 -7.51 26.83
C GLY A 63 0.86 -7.39 25.45
N PHE A 64 0.66 -6.28 24.76
CA PHE A 64 1.39 -5.93 23.55
C PHE A 64 2.52 -4.95 23.87
N SER A 65 3.54 -4.95 23.01
CA SER A 65 4.67 -4.03 23.07
C SER A 65 5.19 -3.73 21.69
N TYR A 66 5.88 -2.62 21.53
CA TYR A 66 6.50 -2.24 20.26
C TYR A 66 7.98 -1.88 20.41
N THR A 67 8.68 -1.94 19.30
CA THR A 67 10.05 -1.44 19.12
C THR A 67 10.10 -0.60 17.86
N VAL A 68 10.76 0.57 17.92
CA VAL A 68 11.07 1.38 16.73
C VAL A 68 12.30 0.78 16.06
N ILE A 69 12.16 0.31 14.82
CA ILE A 69 13.25 -0.31 14.04
C ILE A 69 14.07 0.77 13.34
N THR A 70 13.40 1.68 12.63
CA THR A 70 14.01 2.79 11.90
C THR A 70 13.29 4.11 12.18
N ARG A 71 14.03 5.20 11.99
CA ARG A 71 13.54 6.55 12.14
C ARG A 71 14.20 7.45 11.10
N THR A 72 13.37 8.18 10.35
CA THR A 72 13.80 9.20 9.36
C THR A 72 14.88 10.14 9.92
N GLY A 73 15.90 10.36 9.12
CA GLY A 73 16.99 11.30 9.44
C GLY A 73 17.92 10.86 10.58
N VAL A 74 17.58 9.78 11.32
CA VAL A 74 18.31 9.34 12.52
C VAL A 74 18.99 7.99 12.31
N THR A 75 18.24 6.97 11.85
CA THR A 75 18.81 5.65 11.56
C THR A 75 19.73 5.73 10.37
N ARG A 76 20.91 5.12 10.47
CA ARG A 76 21.91 5.17 9.39
C ARG A 76 21.71 4.05 8.40
N LEU A 77 21.71 4.40 7.13
CA LEU A 77 21.81 3.45 6.05
C LEU A 77 23.19 2.81 6.01
N ASP A 78 23.26 1.53 5.67
CA ASP A 78 24.50 0.79 5.45
C ASP A 78 25.31 1.39 4.31
N ARG A 79 26.58 1.04 4.25
CA ARG A 79 27.49 1.44 3.15
C ARG A 79 27.67 2.96 2.99
N GLY A 80 27.34 3.74 4.02
CA GLY A 80 27.48 5.21 3.99
C GLY A 80 26.49 5.90 3.07
N GLN A 81 25.30 5.29 2.85
CA GLN A 81 24.26 5.82 1.97
C GLN A 81 23.47 6.99 2.58
N GLY A 82 23.75 7.40 3.81
CA GLY A 82 23.03 8.47 4.50
C GLY A 82 22.21 7.98 5.69
N THR A 83 21.02 8.50 5.84
CA THR A 83 20.05 8.13 6.88
C THR A 83 18.75 7.62 6.25
N THR A 84 17.94 6.89 7.03
CA THR A 84 16.60 6.45 6.63
C THR A 84 15.82 7.61 6.03
N PRO A 85 15.24 7.46 4.82
CA PRO A 85 14.40 8.47 4.18
C PRO A 85 13.10 8.72 4.94
N SER A 86 12.35 9.76 4.55
CA SER A 86 11.04 10.10 5.13
C SER A 86 9.89 9.27 4.53
N ASP A 87 8.69 9.62 4.93
CA ASP A 87 7.41 9.16 4.39
C ASP A 87 7.40 7.64 4.18
N HIS A 88 7.52 6.92 5.31
CA HIS A 88 7.49 5.46 5.33
C HIS A 88 6.10 4.97 4.97
N ASP A 89 5.99 4.11 3.95
CA ASP A 89 4.73 3.65 3.45
C ASP A 89 4.66 2.11 3.30
N GLY A 90 4.01 1.61 2.23
CA GLY A 90 3.78 0.19 2.01
C GLY A 90 5.02 -0.68 2.20
N MET A 91 4.84 -1.85 2.80
CA MET A 91 5.95 -2.78 2.97
C MET A 91 5.53 -4.24 2.95
N ALA A 92 6.51 -5.11 2.74
CA ALA A 92 6.37 -6.54 2.90
C ALA A 92 7.47 -7.11 3.79
N VAL A 93 7.14 -8.20 4.49
CA VAL A 93 8.08 -8.96 5.33
C VAL A 93 8.40 -10.31 4.73
N TYR A 94 9.68 -10.67 4.76
CA TYR A 94 10.21 -11.96 4.29
C TYR A 94 10.97 -12.63 5.43
N ASP A 95 10.72 -13.94 5.64
CA ASP A 95 11.45 -14.73 6.62
C ASP A 95 12.90 -14.96 6.13
N ALA A 96 13.86 -14.50 6.90
CA ALA A 96 15.29 -14.71 6.65
C ALA A 96 15.89 -15.87 7.48
N GLY A 97 15.04 -16.65 8.15
CA GLY A 97 15.43 -17.75 9.02
C GLY A 97 15.98 -17.32 10.39
N HIS A 98 15.99 -18.26 11.34
CA HIS A 98 16.55 -18.05 12.67
C HIS A 98 15.98 -16.84 13.45
N GLY A 99 14.68 -16.53 13.26
CA GLY A 99 14.04 -15.38 13.91
C GLY A 99 14.55 -14.04 13.39
N ARG A 100 14.94 -13.99 12.13
CA ARG A 100 15.30 -12.77 11.40
C ARG A 100 14.32 -12.54 10.28
N TYR A 101 14.10 -11.27 9.98
CA TYR A 101 13.21 -10.83 8.91
C TYR A 101 13.91 -9.81 8.01
N THR A 102 13.48 -9.78 6.77
CA THR A 102 13.81 -8.73 5.81
C THR A 102 12.53 -8.01 5.46
N LEU A 103 12.50 -6.70 5.61
CA LEU A 103 11.41 -5.84 5.14
C LEU A 103 11.86 -5.17 3.84
N ILE A 104 10.95 -5.03 2.90
CA ILE A 104 11.09 -4.07 1.79
C ILE A 104 10.05 -2.99 2.07
N GLN A 105 10.50 -1.76 2.16
CA GLN A 105 9.71 -0.61 2.56
C GLN A 105 9.74 0.46 1.48
N ASN A 106 8.58 0.99 1.16
CA ASN A 106 8.40 2.15 0.30
C ASN A 106 8.67 3.45 1.06
N HIS A 107 9.00 4.47 0.30
CA HIS A 107 9.08 5.85 0.74
C HIS A 107 8.29 6.70 -0.25
N GLU A 108 7.15 7.18 0.19
CA GLU A 108 6.20 7.96 -0.60
C GLU A 108 6.62 9.42 -0.64
N ILE A 109 7.63 9.71 -1.44
CA ILE A 109 8.32 11.00 -1.45
C ILE A 109 8.26 11.61 -2.84
N ASP A 110 7.87 12.89 -2.89
CA ASP A 110 8.03 13.74 -4.05
C ASP A 110 9.45 14.31 -4.14
N PRO A 111 9.94 14.70 -5.33
CA PRO A 111 11.28 15.19 -5.49
C PRO A 111 11.57 16.45 -4.67
N GLY A 112 12.80 16.56 -4.17
CA GLY A 112 13.25 17.74 -3.41
C GLY A 112 13.07 17.64 -1.91
N ALA A 113 12.61 16.53 -1.38
CA ALA A 113 12.43 16.32 0.06
C ALA A 113 13.75 16.41 0.85
N GLU A 114 13.66 16.78 2.11
CA GLU A 114 14.84 16.86 3.01
C GLU A 114 15.49 15.48 3.22
N PHE A 115 14.68 14.43 3.36
CA PHE A 115 15.13 13.06 3.59
C PHE A 115 14.66 12.13 2.47
N GLY A 116 14.87 12.54 1.21
CA GLY A 116 14.59 11.70 0.05
C GLY A 116 15.46 10.45 -0.02
N VAL A 117 15.05 9.48 -0.84
CA VAL A 117 15.81 8.25 -1.07
C VAL A 117 17.09 8.56 -1.84
N PRO A 118 18.27 8.28 -1.29
CA PRO A 118 19.53 8.60 -1.95
C PRO A 118 19.71 7.87 -3.28
N HIS A 119 20.20 8.57 -4.30
CA HIS A 119 20.57 7.97 -5.58
C HIS A 119 21.81 7.08 -5.41
N VAL A 120 21.62 5.78 -5.36
CA VAL A 120 22.69 4.78 -5.31
C VAL A 120 22.91 4.22 -6.70
N LYS A 121 24.18 4.02 -7.08
CA LYS A 121 24.52 3.50 -8.41
C LYS A 121 23.86 2.13 -8.67
N GLY A 122 23.07 2.05 -9.72
CA GLY A 122 22.37 0.84 -10.15
C GLY A 122 20.92 0.74 -9.64
N THR A 123 20.50 1.60 -8.73
CA THR A 123 19.12 1.61 -8.20
C THR A 123 18.25 2.72 -8.79
N VAL A 124 18.84 3.69 -9.52
CA VAL A 124 18.18 4.91 -9.96
C VAL A 124 17.34 4.65 -11.21
N TYR A 125 16.04 4.96 -11.13
CA TYR A 125 15.14 5.00 -12.28
C TYR A 125 15.30 6.32 -13.03
N ASP A 126 14.87 7.44 -12.45
CA ASP A 126 15.01 8.76 -13.05
C ASP A 126 16.03 9.60 -12.29
N ALA A 127 17.05 10.06 -12.99
CA ALA A 127 18.07 10.94 -12.41
C ALA A 127 17.56 12.39 -12.21
N GLY A 128 16.45 12.75 -12.84
CA GLY A 128 15.78 14.04 -12.66
C GLY A 128 14.93 14.12 -11.39
N ALA A 129 14.48 12.98 -10.87
CA ALA A 129 13.74 12.86 -9.61
C ALA A 129 14.70 12.79 -8.42
N VAL A 130 15.29 13.93 -8.06
CA VAL A 130 16.34 14.03 -7.04
C VAL A 130 15.72 14.12 -5.64
N ASP A 131 16.26 13.32 -4.69
CA ASP A 131 15.75 13.22 -3.33
C ASP A 131 14.23 12.96 -3.31
N ALA A 132 13.82 11.99 -4.10
CA ALA A 132 12.44 11.54 -4.30
C ALA A 132 12.21 10.17 -3.65
N GLY A 133 11.17 9.50 -4.09
CA GLY A 133 10.76 8.19 -3.62
C GLY A 133 11.69 7.04 -3.99
N GLY A 134 11.30 5.87 -3.55
CA GLY A 134 12.01 4.62 -3.76
C GLY A 134 11.72 3.58 -2.69
N CYS A 135 12.63 2.60 -2.58
CA CYS A 135 12.51 1.55 -1.57
C CYS A 135 13.82 1.34 -0.81
N THR A 136 13.69 1.11 0.50
CA THR A 136 14.77 0.55 1.33
C THR A 136 14.49 -0.90 1.69
N VAL A 137 15.58 -1.63 1.97
CA VAL A 137 15.54 -2.98 2.54
C VAL A 137 16.07 -2.92 3.96
N ILE A 138 15.23 -3.31 4.92
CA ILE A 138 15.55 -3.32 6.34
C ILE A 138 15.74 -4.77 6.80
N LYS A 139 16.80 -5.04 7.53
CA LYS A 139 17.03 -6.31 8.23
C LYS A 139 16.72 -6.15 9.70
N THR A 140 15.89 -7.03 10.24
CA THR A 140 15.49 -6.98 11.65
C THR A 140 15.37 -8.36 12.25
N ASP A 141 15.11 -8.45 13.55
CA ASP A 141 14.87 -9.69 14.29
C ASP A 141 13.54 -9.66 15.08
N LEU A 142 13.24 -10.76 15.77
CA LEU A 142 12.05 -10.90 16.62
C LEU A 142 11.90 -9.80 17.68
N ALA A 143 12.99 -9.17 18.09
CA ALA A 143 12.97 -8.06 19.05
C ALA A 143 12.81 -6.69 18.41
N GLY A 144 12.66 -6.63 17.07
CA GLY A 144 12.58 -5.38 16.33
C GLY A 144 13.90 -4.60 16.28
N ARG A 145 15.06 -5.25 16.48
CA ARG A 145 16.35 -4.57 16.37
C ARG A 145 16.70 -4.35 14.90
N ASN A 146 17.11 -3.14 14.55
CA ASN A 146 17.71 -2.86 13.25
C ASN A 146 19.05 -3.60 13.12
N LEU A 147 19.19 -4.45 12.14
CA LEU A 147 20.41 -5.22 11.82
C LEU A 147 21.08 -4.72 10.53
N GLY A 148 20.54 -3.70 9.89
CA GLY A 148 21.01 -3.06 8.70
C GLY A 148 19.87 -2.55 7.83
N GLU A 149 20.14 -1.48 7.09
CA GLU A 149 19.21 -0.87 6.14
C GLU A 149 19.98 -0.32 4.94
N PHE A 150 19.45 -0.48 3.72
CA PHE A 150 20.09 0.02 2.50
C PHE A 150 19.06 0.30 1.40
N VAL A 151 19.42 1.19 0.45
CA VAL A 151 18.59 1.55 -0.70
C VAL A 151 18.57 0.41 -1.72
N ALA A 152 17.36 0.04 -2.20
CA ALA A 152 17.13 -0.96 -3.23
C ALA A 152 16.58 -0.37 -4.55
N LEU A 153 15.82 0.72 -4.47
CA LEU A 153 15.28 1.46 -5.62
C LEU A 153 15.29 2.95 -5.27
N SER A 154 15.56 3.82 -6.24
CA SER A 154 15.54 5.28 -6.05
C SER A 154 15.22 6.02 -7.35
N GLY A 155 14.85 7.29 -7.25
CA GLY A 155 14.46 8.10 -8.40
C GLY A 155 13.14 7.67 -9.02
N THR A 156 12.30 7.01 -8.25
CA THR A 156 10.85 6.86 -8.44
C THR A 156 10.15 7.94 -7.62
N ILE A 157 8.84 8.08 -7.74
CA ILE A 157 8.07 9.17 -7.13
C ILE A 157 6.88 8.58 -6.39
N SER A 158 6.55 9.14 -5.21
CA SER A 158 5.37 8.79 -4.45
C SER A 158 5.14 7.28 -4.41
N ASN A 159 6.16 6.53 -3.94
CA ASN A 159 6.03 5.09 -3.76
C ASN A 159 5.15 4.83 -2.53
N CYS A 160 3.83 4.78 -2.72
CA CYS A 160 2.85 4.57 -1.67
C CYS A 160 2.79 3.10 -1.23
N ALA A 161 1.93 2.30 -1.81
CA ALA A 161 1.84 0.89 -1.49
C ALA A 161 2.41 -0.02 -2.60
N GLY A 162 1.84 -1.18 -2.79
CA GLY A 162 2.30 -2.20 -3.71
C GLY A 162 1.79 -3.58 -3.30
N GLY A 163 2.58 -4.64 -3.57
CA GLY A 163 2.20 -5.97 -3.15
C GLY A 163 3.34 -6.99 -3.11
N PRO A 164 3.32 -7.91 -2.12
CA PRO A 164 4.25 -9.02 -2.06
C PRO A 164 3.96 -10.02 -3.18
N THR A 165 5.02 -10.54 -3.78
CA THR A 165 4.87 -11.57 -4.81
C THR A 165 4.98 -12.98 -4.22
N PRO A 166 4.32 -13.98 -4.82
CA PRO A 166 4.48 -15.37 -4.41
C PRO A 166 5.89 -15.95 -4.60
N TRP A 167 6.81 -15.21 -5.22
CA TRP A 167 8.20 -15.62 -5.46
C TRP A 167 9.22 -14.80 -4.65
N GLY A 168 8.77 -14.00 -3.67
CA GLY A 168 9.65 -13.36 -2.70
C GLY A 168 10.26 -12.02 -3.12
N THR A 169 9.61 -11.30 -4.03
CA THR A 169 9.92 -9.91 -4.36
C THR A 169 8.75 -8.99 -3.96
N TRP A 170 8.99 -7.70 -3.93
CA TRP A 170 8.00 -6.66 -3.74
C TRP A 170 7.74 -5.95 -5.08
N LEU A 171 6.48 -5.71 -5.39
CA LEU A 171 6.10 -4.83 -6.49
C LEU A 171 5.66 -3.51 -5.89
N THR A 172 6.49 -2.47 -6.05
CA THR A 172 6.21 -1.11 -5.56
C THR A 172 5.47 -0.31 -6.62
N CYS A 173 4.55 0.53 -6.19
CA CYS A 173 3.70 1.36 -7.02
C CYS A 173 4.13 2.82 -6.96
N GLU A 174 4.12 3.52 -8.10
CA GLU A 174 4.20 4.99 -8.16
C GLU A 174 2.78 5.56 -8.23
N GLU A 175 2.42 6.37 -7.25
CA GLU A 175 1.14 7.07 -7.19
C GLU A 175 1.24 8.45 -7.84
N THR A 176 1.47 8.48 -9.14
CA THR A 176 1.61 9.71 -9.93
C THR A 176 1.31 9.47 -11.41
N GLU A 177 1.11 10.55 -12.16
CA GLU A 177 1.00 10.52 -13.62
C GLU A 177 1.96 11.49 -14.30
N ASP A 178 3.05 11.89 -13.63
CA ASP A 178 4.05 12.82 -14.13
C ASP A 178 4.78 12.28 -15.38
N ARG A 179 5.24 13.20 -16.22
CA ARG A 179 5.85 12.87 -17.50
C ARG A 179 7.25 13.42 -17.66
N ALA A 180 8.00 12.79 -18.51
CA ALA A 180 9.25 13.35 -18.99
C ALA A 180 9.04 14.77 -19.55
N GLY A 181 9.76 15.73 -19.00
CA GLY A 181 9.66 17.16 -19.33
C GLY A 181 8.80 17.97 -18.37
N ASP A 182 7.98 17.36 -17.53
CA ASP A 182 7.29 18.07 -16.45
C ASP A 182 8.31 18.57 -15.41
N THR A 183 7.97 19.65 -14.72
CA THR A 183 8.84 20.30 -13.74
C THR A 183 8.29 20.09 -12.35
N TRP A 184 9.17 19.90 -11.39
CA TRP A 184 8.86 19.88 -9.97
C TRP A 184 9.52 21.05 -9.23
N GLU A 185 8.89 21.52 -8.17
CA GLU A 185 9.44 22.56 -7.28
C GLU A 185 9.04 22.22 -5.83
N GLU A 186 10.03 22.03 -4.96
CA GLU A 186 9.84 21.73 -3.54
C GLU A 186 10.97 22.32 -2.71
N GLY A 187 10.64 22.97 -1.58
CA GLY A 187 11.63 23.53 -0.63
C GLY A 187 12.60 24.55 -1.23
N GLY A 188 12.21 25.27 -2.28
CA GLY A 188 13.07 26.21 -3.02
C GLY A 188 14.07 25.54 -3.96
N ARG A 189 13.91 24.23 -4.21
CA ARG A 189 14.61 23.43 -5.20
C ARG A 189 13.66 23.16 -6.36
N SER A 190 14.19 22.94 -7.54
CA SER A 190 13.39 22.59 -8.71
C SER A 190 14.17 21.70 -9.65
N GLY A 191 13.46 20.95 -10.46
CA GLY A 191 14.04 20.05 -11.46
C GLY A 191 13.08 19.71 -12.57
N VAL A 192 13.50 18.79 -13.42
CA VAL A 192 12.71 18.32 -14.57
C VAL A 192 12.81 16.80 -14.60
N TYR A 193 11.67 16.10 -14.69
CA TYR A 193 11.63 14.66 -14.89
C TYR A 193 12.23 14.30 -16.24
N GLN A 194 13.11 13.31 -16.26
CA GLN A 194 13.74 12.82 -17.46
C GLN A 194 13.00 11.62 -18.06
N LYS A 195 12.09 11.03 -17.27
CA LYS A 195 11.28 9.87 -17.66
C LYS A 195 9.82 10.06 -17.27
N ASP A 196 8.95 9.25 -17.89
CA ASP A 196 7.55 9.14 -17.48
C ASP A 196 7.47 8.31 -16.18
N HIS A 197 6.61 8.70 -15.27
CA HIS A 197 6.28 8.06 -14.00
C HIS A 197 4.86 7.50 -14.00
N GLY A 198 4.44 6.89 -12.88
CA GLY A 198 3.16 6.21 -12.74
C GLY A 198 3.25 4.73 -13.13
N TYR A 199 4.34 4.07 -12.79
CA TYR A 199 4.58 2.65 -13.09
C TYR A 199 4.80 1.84 -11.83
N VAL A 200 4.79 0.52 -12.01
CA VAL A 200 5.18 -0.48 -11.01
C VAL A 200 6.61 -0.93 -11.25
N PHE A 201 7.35 -1.19 -10.16
CA PHE A 201 8.73 -1.71 -10.21
C PHE A 201 8.86 -2.96 -9.33
N GLU A 202 9.75 -3.88 -9.73
CA GLU A 202 10.06 -5.08 -8.93
C GLU A 202 11.31 -4.85 -8.10
N VAL A 203 11.23 -5.12 -6.78
CA VAL A 203 12.30 -4.94 -5.80
C VAL A 203 12.60 -6.25 -5.10
N TRP A 204 13.89 -6.57 -4.95
CA TRP A 204 14.37 -7.83 -4.37
C TRP A 204 14.87 -7.63 -2.93
N ALA A 205 14.51 -8.55 -2.04
CA ALA A 205 14.92 -8.53 -0.64
C ALA A 205 16.44 -8.66 -0.41
N ASP A 206 17.21 -9.12 -1.42
CA ASP A 206 18.68 -9.19 -1.37
C ASP A 206 19.36 -7.87 -1.76
N GLY A 207 18.57 -6.90 -2.23
CA GLY A 207 19.04 -5.59 -2.67
C GLY A 207 19.64 -5.60 -4.07
N SER A 208 19.42 -6.67 -4.85
CA SER A 208 19.65 -6.57 -6.29
C SER A 208 18.63 -5.59 -6.89
N ALA A 209 19.09 -4.77 -7.81
CA ALA A 209 18.29 -3.71 -8.39
C ALA A 209 18.11 -3.89 -9.89
N ASP A 210 16.88 -3.73 -10.36
CA ASP A 210 16.53 -3.56 -11.77
C ASP A 210 15.51 -2.41 -11.87
N PRO A 211 15.98 -1.15 -11.92
CA PRO A 211 15.08 0.04 -11.92
C PRO A 211 14.38 0.20 -13.27
N LYS A 212 13.69 -0.84 -13.71
CA LYS A 212 12.91 -0.86 -14.95
C LYS A 212 11.43 -0.85 -14.65
N PRO A 213 10.68 0.09 -15.24
CA PRO A 213 9.24 0.13 -15.10
C PRO A 213 8.58 -1.07 -15.78
N ILE A 214 7.56 -1.62 -15.14
CA ILE A 214 6.74 -2.73 -15.65
C ILE A 214 5.59 -2.15 -16.48
N LYS A 215 5.88 -1.70 -17.69
CA LYS A 215 4.93 -0.95 -18.54
C LYS A 215 3.69 -1.72 -18.96
N CYS A 216 3.72 -3.05 -18.96
CA CYS A 216 2.57 -3.86 -19.34
C CYS A 216 1.40 -3.76 -18.34
N LEU A 217 1.65 -3.29 -17.12
CA LEU A 217 0.62 -3.06 -16.09
C LEU A 217 -0.12 -1.73 -16.26
N GLY A 218 0.34 -0.86 -17.15
CA GLY A 218 -0.24 0.45 -17.40
C GLY A 218 0.52 1.60 -16.74
N ARG A 219 0.11 2.83 -17.04
CA ARG A 219 0.63 4.07 -16.45
C ARG A 219 -0.54 4.91 -15.91
N TYR A 220 -0.66 5.00 -14.62
CA TYR A 220 -1.68 5.73 -13.87
C TYR A 220 -1.21 5.87 -12.41
N SER A 221 -1.95 6.57 -11.58
CA SER A 221 -1.69 6.69 -10.13
C SER A 221 -1.89 5.33 -9.46
N HIS A 222 -0.84 4.49 -9.50
CA HIS A 222 -0.88 3.15 -8.90
C HIS A 222 -0.80 3.25 -7.40
N GLU A 223 -1.81 2.69 -6.70
CA GLU A 223 -1.78 2.58 -5.25
C GLU A 223 -1.20 1.22 -4.83
N ALA A 224 -1.94 0.16 -4.96
CA ALA A 224 -1.53 -1.16 -4.51
C ALA A 224 -1.79 -2.24 -5.55
N LEU A 225 -1.24 -3.43 -5.31
CA LEU A 225 -1.50 -4.58 -6.16
C LEU A 225 -1.41 -5.91 -5.44
N ALA A 226 -2.02 -6.93 -6.03
CA ALA A 226 -1.90 -8.31 -5.56
C ALA A 226 -1.77 -9.29 -6.72
N VAL A 227 -0.88 -10.28 -6.57
CA VAL A 227 -0.66 -11.35 -7.56
C VAL A 227 -1.50 -12.57 -7.18
N ASP A 228 -2.26 -13.14 -8.11
CA ASP A 228 -3.02 -14.35 -7.85
C ASP A 228 -2.11 -15.57 -7.57
N LYS A 229 -2.66 -16.56 -6.86
CA LYS A 229 -1.92 -17.79 -6.52
C LYS A 229 -1.43 -18.57 -7.75
N ASP A 230 -2.15 -18.46 -8.86
CA ASP A 230 -1.80 -19.14 -10.11
C ASP A 230 -0.69 -18.41 -10.85
N ARG A 231 -0.33 -17.21 -10.42
CA ARG A 231 0.72 -16.36 -11.00
C ARG A 231 0.44 -16.04 -12.47
N THR A 232 -0.81 -15.71 -12.77
CA THR A 232 -1.29 -15.39 -14.11
C THR A 232 -2.06 -14.08 -14.18
N ARG A 233 -2.44 -13.51 -13.01
CA ARG A 233 -3.17 -12.25 -12.92
C ARG A 233 -2.58 -11.37 -11.84
N ILE A 234 -2.70 -10.08 -12.05
CA ILE A 234 -2.39 -9.04 -11.06
C ILE A 234 -3.62 -8.15 -10.96
N TYR A 235 -4.05 -7.88 -9.75
CA TYR A 235 -5.13 -6.96 -9.42
C TYR A 235 -4.51 -5.68 -8.88
N LEU A 236 -4.97 -4.51 -9.35
CA LEU A 236 -4.34 -3.23 -9.06
C LEU A 236 -5.40 -2.19 -8.74
N SER A 237 -5.11 -1.33 -7.81
CA SER A 237 -5.91 -0.16 -7.45
C SER A 237 -5.31 1.12 -7.99
N GLU A 238 -6.17 2.12 -8.16
CA GLU A 238 -5.82 3.48 -8.56
C GLU A 238 -6.40 4.44 -7.53
N ASP A 239 -5.54 5.15 -6.81
CA ASP A 239 -5.98 6.28 -6.02
C ASP A 239 -6.14 7.49 -6.94
N ALA A 240 -7.36 7.92 -7.09
CA ALA A 240 -7.68 9.11 -7.90
C ALA A 240 -9.09 9.62 -7.61
N ASP A 241 -9.25 10.90 -7.90
CA ASP A 241 -10.52 11.61 -7.97
C ASP A 241 -10.64 12.38 -9.30
N GLU A 242 -11.83 12.93 -9.61
CA GLU A 242 -12.12 13.78 -10.77
C GLU A 242 -11.62 13.23 -12.15
N PRO A 243 -12.07 12.11 -12.65
CA PRO A 243 -13.04 11.16 -12.11
C PRO A 243 -12.39 10.16 -11.14
N ASN A 244 -13.20 9.63 -10.23
CA ASN A 244 -12.79 8.63 -9.24
C ASN A 244 -12.04 7.46 -9.87
N GLY A 245 -11.09 6.90 -9.10
CA GLY A 245 -10.20 5.83 -9.48
C GLY A 245 -10.90 4.52 -9.86
N LEU A 246 -10.12 3.59 -10.38
CA LEU A 246 -10.59 2.30 -10.86
C LEU A 246 -9.86 1.13 -10.19
N PHE A 247 -10.52 0.00 -10.16
CA PHE A 247 -9.90 -1.27 -9.81
C PHE A 247 -9.65 -2.09 -11.06
N TYR A 248 -8.42 -2.56 -11.26
CA TYR A 248 -7.97 -3.20 -12.49
C TYR A 248 -7.60 -4.66 -12.29
N ARG A 249 -7.63 -5.41 -13.38
CA ARG A 249 -7.05 -6.74 -13.51
C ARG A 249 -6.14 -6.80 -14.74
N TRP A 250 -4.87 -7.09 -14.54
CA TRP A 250 -4.00 -7.48 -15.63
C TRP A 250 -3.92 -9.00 -15.73
N THR A 251 -4.04 -9.56 -16.94
CA THR A 251 -3.94 -10.99 -17.23
C THR A 251 -2.72 -11.25 -18.11
N ALA A 252 -1.86 -12.17 -17.67
CA ALA A 252 -0.66 -12.54 -18.42
C ALA A 252 -0.98 -13.11 -19.80
N PRO A 253 -0.08 -12.98 -20.79
CA PRO A 253 -0.21 -13.69 -22.07
C PRO A 253 -0.34 -15.20 -21.88
N HIS A 254 -1.08 -15.85 -22.77
CA HIS A 254 -1.29 -17.29 -22.71
C HIS A 254 0.04 -18.06 -22.57
N GLY A 255 0.11 -18.97 -21.60
CA GLY A 255 1.29 -19.78 -21.33
C GLY A 255 2.40 -19.09 -20.51
N VAL A 256 2.25 -17.80 -20.20
CA VAL A 256 3.19 -17.08 -19.31
C VAL A 256 2.77 -17.31 -17.86
N LYS A 257 3.72 -17.75 -17.04
CA LYS A 257 3.59 -17.83 -15.60
C LYS A 257 4.57 -16.82 -14.96
N LEU A 258 4.06 -15.97 -14.07
CA LEU A 258 4.85 -14.95 -13.42
C LEU A 258 5.89 -15.53 -12.46
N GLY A 259 6.99 -14.83 -12.30
CA GLY A 259 8.11 -15.18 -11.45
C GLY A 259 9.14 -14.05 -11.45
N PRO A 260 10.26 -14.20 -10.71
CA PRO A 260 11.25 -13.13 -10.56
C PRO A 260 11.72 -12.58 -11.92
N GLY A 261 11.61 -11.26 -12.09
CA GLY A 261 12.02 -10.54 -13.30
C GLY A 261 11.29 -10.94 -14.59
N VAL A 262 10.16 -11.66 -14.52
CA VAL A 262 9.36 -11.97 -15.73
C VAL A 262 8.68 -10.71 -16.25
N LEU A 263 8.07 -9.93 -15.37
CA LEU A 263 7.31 -8.74 -15.73
C LEU A 263 8.17 -7.70 -16.46
N THR A 264 9.39 -7.43 -16.00
CA THR A 264 10.30 -6.45 -16.60
C THR A 264 10.82 -6.85 -17.98
N ARG A 265 10.63 -8.12 -18.39
CA ARG A 265 11.00 -8.63 -19.72
C ARG A 265 9.84 -8.71 -20.70
N LEU A 266 8.60 -8.51 -20.23
CA LEU A 266 7.45 -8.48 -21.11
C LEU A 266 7.43 -7.19 -21.96
N ALA A 267 6.86 -7.29 -23.15
CA ALA A 267 6.62 -6.12 -23.99
C ALA A 267 5.62 -5.17 -23.30
N PRO A 268 5.70 -3.85 -23.50
CA PRO A 268 4.80 -2.88 -22.87
C PRO A 268 3.30 -3.16 -23.10
N ASN A 269 2.95 -3.78 -24.21
CA ASN A 269 1.57 -4.15 -24.54
C ASN A 269 1.24 -5.62 -24.25
N ALA A 270 2.09 -6.36 -23.52
CA ALA A 270 1.84 -7.76 -23.20
C ALA A 270 0.68 -7.94 -22.21
N GLY A 271 -0.06 -9.03 -22.38
CA GLY A 271 -1.22 -9.33 -21.56
C GLY A 271 -2.40 -8.37 -21.79
N VAL A 272 -3.41 -8.47 -20.94
CA VAL A 272 -4.63 -7.65 -21.05
C VAL A 272 -4.85 -6.93 -19.73
N LEU A 273 -4.80 -5.60 -19.74
CA LEU A 273 -5.23 -4.75 -18.62
C LEU A 273 -6.70 -4.40 -18.82
N ALA A 274 -7.53 -4.60 -17.80
CA ALA A 274 -8.97 -4.37 -17.86
C ALA A 274 -9.49 -3.76 -16.57
N ALA A 275 -10.46 -2.85 -16.67
CA ALA A 275 -11.13 -2.19 -15.56
C ALA A 275 -12.37 -2.97 -15.13
N MET A 276 -12.72 -2.88 -13.84
CA MET A 276 -13.84 -3.57 -13.22
C MET A 276 -15.19 -2.99 -13.60
N GLN A 277 -16.16 -3.87 -13.80
CA GLN A 277 -17.58 -3.57 -13.92
C GLN A 277 -18.35 -4.42 -12.89
N ILE A 278 -18.96 -3.81 -11.89
CA ILE A 278 -19.92 -4.47 -10.99
C ILE A 278 -21.27 -4.46 -11.67
N ILE A 279 -21.90 -5.63 -11.80
CA ILE A 279 -23.16 -5.78 -12.52
C ILE A 279 -24.32 -5.87 -11.54
N MET A 280 -25.29 -4.97 -11.71
CA MET A 280 -26.50 -4.90 -10.90
C MET A 280 -27.55 -5.89 -11.40
N ASP A 281 -28.63 -6.13 -10.61
CA ASP A 281 -29.69 -7.11 -10.93
C ASP A 281 -30.42 -6.83 -12.26
N ASP A 282 -30.51 -5.58 -12.66
CA ASP A 282 -31.11 -5.17 -13.93
C ASP A 282 -30.15 -5.30 -15.12
N GLY A 283 -28.91 -5.75 -14.86
CA GLY A 283 -27.87 -5.92 -15.87
C GLY A 283 -27.05 -4.65 -16.15
N SER A 284 -27.37 -3.54 -15.51
CA SER A 284 -26.57 -2.30 -15.62
C SER A 284 -25.22 -2.44 -14.90
N VAL A 285 -24.26 -1.58 -15.26
CA VAL A 285 -23.01 -1.40 -14.53
C VAL A 285 -23.26 -0.44 -13.38
N LEU A 286 -22.83 -0.79 -12.17
CA LEU A 286 -22.78 0.14 -11.04
C LEU A 286 -21.79 1.26 -11.36
N PRO A 287 -22.21 2.53 -11.42
CA PRO A 287 -21.29 3.60 -11.83
C PRO A 287 -20.18 3.86 -10.80
N ASP A 288 -20.51 3.80 -9.52
CA ASP A 288 -19.58 4.03 -8.41
C ASP A 288 -19.96 3.20 -7.19
N VAL A 289 -18.96 2.74 -6.42
CA VAL A 289 -19.20 1.93 -5.21
C VAL A 289 -19.92 2.71 -4.11
N ALA A 290 -19.83 4.03 -4.10
CA ALA A 290 -20.49 4.92 -3.14
C ALA A 290 -22.04 4.88 -3.20
N TYR A 291 -22.63 4.29 -4.25
CA TYR A 291 -24.07 4.00 -4.27
C TYR A 291 -24.49 2.82 -3.39
N LEU A 292 -23.52 2.06 -2.86
CA LEU A 292 -23.78 0.93 -1.97
C LEU A 292 -23.51 1.31 -0.51
N THR A 293 -24.27 0.71 0.40
CA THR A 293 -24.19 1.00 1.82
C THR A 293 -24.07 -0.29 2.63
N SER A 294 -24.09 -0.21 3.94
CA SER A 294 -24.14 -1.39 4.83
C SER A 294 -25.29 -2.34 4.53
N ALA A 295 -26.36 -1.90 3.85
CA ALA A 295 -27.48 -2.76 3.43
C ALA A 295 -27.05 -3.86 2.44
N GLN A 296 -25.94 -3.70 1.75
CA GLN A 296 -25.37 -4.65 0.80
C GLN A 296 -24.24 -5.50 1.36
N LEU A 297 -23.92 -5.39 2.65
CA LEU A 297 -22.88 -6.23 3.29
C LEU A 297 -23.11 -7.72 3.02
N GLY A 298 -22.05 -8.39 2.54
CA GLY A 298 -22.05 -9.82 2.25
C GLY A 298 -22.80 -10.22 0.97
N ARG A 299 -23.46 -9.29 0.28
CA ARG A 299 -24.14 -9.58 -1.00
C ARG A 299 -23.10 -9.70 -2.13
N PRO A 300 -23.05 -10.82 -2.86
CA PRO A 300 -22.18 -10.95 -4.02
C PRO A 300 -22.80 -10.28 -5.25
N PHE A 301 -21.97 -9.52 -5.99
CA PHE A 301 -22.32 -8.94 -7.27
C PHE A 301 -21.45 -9.56 -8.37
N PRO A 302 -21.99 -9.93 -9.53
CA PRO A 302 -21.20 -10.38 -10.67
C PRO A 302 -20.25 -9.29 -11.15
N VAL A 303 -19.03 -9.68 -11.55
CA VAL A 303 -18.02 -8.77 -12.09
C VAL A 303 -17.72 -9.12 -13.54
N ARG A 304 -17.65 -8.11 -14.39
CA ARG A 304 -17.07 -8.17 -15.73
C ARG A 304 -15.85 -7.27 -15.81
N TRP A 305 -15.05 -7.48 -16.82
CA TRP A 305 -13.82 -6.73 -17.03
C TRP A 305 -13.82 -6.17 -18.45
N ILE A 306 -13.62 -4.86 -18.60
CA ILE A 306 -13.52 -4.17 -19.87
C ILE A 306 -12.07 -3.76 -20.13
N GLU A 307 -11.54 -4.09 -21.30
CA GLU A 307 -10.14 -3.80 -21.64
C GLU A 307 -9.90 -2.29 -21.69
N VAL A 308 -8.75 -1.87 -21.12
CA VAL A 308 -8.26 -0.50 -21.15
C VAL A 308 -7.80 -0.16 -22.57
N PRO A 309 -8.35 0.90 -23.20
CA PRO A 309 -8.03 1.24 -24.57
C PRO A 309 -6.57 1.64 -24.81
N ASP A 310 -6.01 2.48 -23.94
CA ASP A 310 -4.61 2.92 -23.96
C ASP A 310 -4.02 2.87 -22.56
N ARG A 311 -3.40 1.72 -22.22
CA ARG A 311 -2.80 1.50 -20.90
C ARG A 311 -1.58 2.41 -20.61
N ASP A 312 -0.94 2.94 -21.64
CA ASP A 312 0.23 3.83 -21.51
C ASP A 312 -0.19 5.30 -21.29
N ALA A 313 -1.50 5.58 -21.26
CA ALA A 313 -2.10 6.89 -21.01
C ALA A 313 -1.41 8.02 -21.78
N ARG A 314 -1.18 7.81 -23.08
CA ARG A 314 -0.39 8.74 -23.93
C ARG A 314 -1.02 10.11 -24.09
N THR A 315 -2.34 10.21 -23.99
CA THR A 315 -3.09 11.46 -24.22
C THR A 315 -3.95 11.90 -23.05
N ARG A 316 -4.40 10.98 -22.23
CA ARG A 316 -5.22 11.20 -21.03
C ARG A 316 -5.08 10.02 -20.09
N SER A 317 -5.39 10.23 -18.82
CA SER A 317 -5.37 9.20 -17.77
C SER A 317 -6.17 7.96 -18.16
N VAL A 318 -5.77 6.80 -17.66
CA VAL A 318 -6.48 5.55 -17.95
C VAL A 318 -7.95 5.65 -17.55
N ARG A 319 -8.23 6.17 -16.35
CA ARG A 319 -9.59 6.34 -15.83
C ARG A 319 -10.48 7.25 -16.68
N GLU A 320 -9.92 8.26 -17.33
CA GLU A 320 -10.63 9.19 -18.20
C GLU A 320 -11.02 8.60 -19.58
N GLN A 321 -10.50 7.41 -19.91
CA GLN A 321 -10.79 6.77 -21.21
C GLN A 321 -12.16 6.09 -21.25
N PHE A 322 -12.83 5.99 -20.12
CA PHE A 322 -14.15 5.38 -19.99
C PHE A 322 -15.22 6.45 -19.78
N ALA A 323 -16.32 6.32 -20.51
CA ALA A 323 -17.50 7.15 -20.28
C ALA A 323 -18.22 6.71 -19.00
N ASP A 324 -19.03 7.60 -18.43
CA ASP A 324 -19.84 7.34 -17.27
C ASP A 324 -20.71 6.08 -17.45
N GLY A 325 -20.75 5.23 -16.43
CA GLY A 325 -21.47 3.95 -16.46
C GLY A 325 -20.83 2.85 -17.31
N GLN A 326 -19.66 3.07 -17.90
CA GLN A 326 -18.91 2.00 -18.58
C GLN A 326 -18.08 1.15 -17.61
N VAL A 327 -17.67 1.70 -16.50
CA VAL A 327 -16.85 1.06 -15.46
C VAL A 327 -17.44 1.35 -14.10
N THR A 328 -17.05 0.61 -13.08
CA THR A 328 -17.35 0.93 -11.69
C THR A 328 -16.19 1.69 -11.09
N ARG A 329 -16.47 2.88 -10.60
CA ARG A 329 -15.51 3.77 -9.95
C ARG A 329 -15.59 3.64 -8.43
N GLY A 330 -14.59 4.19 -7.75
CA GLY A 330 -14.59 4.44 -6.33
C GLY A 330 -13.55 5.49 -6.01
N ARG A 331 -13.90 6.44 -5.15
CA ARG A 331 -12.91 7.40 -4.69
C ARG A 331 -11.84 6.67 -3.91
N LYS A 332 -10.58 6.84 -4.31
CA LYS A 332 -9.41 6.26 -3.66
C LYS A 332 -9.54 4.74 -3.44
N PHE A 333 -9.37 3.95 -4.50
CA PHE A 333 -9.11 2.53 -4.33
C PHE A 333 -7.68 2.33 -3.85
N GLU A 334 -7.55 1.93 -2.60
CA GLU A 334 -6.34 1.84 -1.81
C GLU A 334 -5.74 0.43 -1.79
N GLY A 335 -5.30 -0.01 -0.62
CA GLY A 335 -4.65 -1.28 -0.36
C GLY A 335 -5.31 -2.50 -0.98
N VAL A 336 -4.50 -3.41 -1.51
CA VAL A 336 -4.94 -4.66 -2.14
C VAL A 336 -4.16 -5.84 -1.58
N TRP A 337 -4.86 -6.94 -1.21
CA TRP A 337 -4.19 -8.13 -0.69
C TRP A 337 -4.80 -9.42 -1.20
N ALA A 338 -3.95 -10.31 -1.76
CA ALA A 338 -4.36 -11.61 -2.28
C ALA A 338 -4.47 -12.68 -1.20
N THR A 339 -5.45 -13.56 -1.39
CA THR A 339 -5.59 -14.85 -0.73
C THR A 339 -5.65 -15.96 -1.77
N ASP A 340 -5.75 -17.23 -1.33
CA ASP A 340 -5.95 -18.36 -2.23
C ASP A 340 -7.30 -18.32 -2.96
N GLU A 341 -8.30 -17.64 -2.40
CA GLU A 341 -9.69 -17.64 -2.88
C GLU A 341 -10.04 -16.37 -3.64
N GLY A 342 -9.34 -15.27 -3.39
CA GLY A 342 -9.70 -13.98 -3.94
C GLY A 342 -8.73 -12.88 -3.54
N VAL A 343 -9.17 -11.64 -3.73
CA VAL A 343 -8.41 -10.45 -3.36
C VAL A 343 -9.29 -9.48 -2.59
N TYR A 344 -8.76 -8.96 -1.50
CA TYR A 344 -9.33 -7.81 -0.80
C TYR A 344 -8.86 -6.53 -1.45
N VAL A 345 -9.73 -5.55 -1.53
CA VAL A 345 -9.42 -4.17 -1.96
C VAL A 345 -10.13 -3.20 -1.03
N VAL A 346 -9.42 -2.18 -0.64
CA VAL A 346 -9.93 -1.09 0.19
C VAL A 346 -10.40 0.04 -0.71
N ASN A 347 -11.37 0.78 -0.24
CA ASN A 347 -11.83 2.02 -0.80
C ASN A 347 -11.97 2.99 0.36
N SER A 348 -11.27 4.10 0.32
CA SER A 348 -11.21 5.06 1.40
C SER A 348 -12.50 5.86 1.57
N TYR A 349 -12.48 6.95 2.29
CA TYR A 349 -13.67 7.77 2.53
C TYR A 349 -14.12 8.56 1.28
N ALA A 350 -15.39 8.95 1.26
CA ALA A 350 -15.95 9.89 0.29
C ALA A 350 -17.04 10.71 0.97
N TRP A 351 -16.84 12.03 1.11
CA TRP A 351 -17.75 12.94 1.84
C TRP A 351 -18.16 14.17 1.04
N ASP A 352 -17.26 14.77 0.28
CA ASP A 352 -17.44 16.03 -0.42
C ASP A 352 -18.16 15.87 -1.76
N GLU A 353 -18.67 16.97 -2.32
CA GLU A 353 -19.32 16.95 -3.64
C GLU A 353 -18.40 16.45 -4.75
N GLY A 354 -17.08 16.70 -4.67
CA GLY A 354 -16.08 16.19 -5.60
C GLY A 354 -15.83 14.69 -5.46
N ASP A 355 -16.01 14.17 -4.26
CA ASP A 355 -15.77 12.76 -3.94
C ASP A 355 -16.92 11.85 -4.37
N LEU A 356 -18.14 12.37 -4.39
CA LEU A 356 -19.37 11.59 -4.49
C LEU A 356 -20.08 11.80 -5.81
N PRO A 357 -20.54 10.73 -6.46
CA PRO A 357 -21.51 10.87 -7.52
C PRO A 357 -22.84 11.40 -6.99
N ALA A 358 -23.64 12.05 -7.84
CA ALA A 358 -24.96 12.56 -7.48
C ALA A 358 -25.83 11.43 -6.86
N ASP A 359 -26.52 11.73 -5.78
CA ASP A 359 -27.41 10.81 -5.03
C ASP A 359 -26.70 9.66 -4.30
N ALA A 360 -25.35 9.62 -4.26
CA ALA A 360 -24.62 8.70 -3.40
C ALA A 360 -24.61 9.18 -1.94
N ALA A 361 -24.41 8.23 -1.01
CA ALA A 361 -24.30 8.52 0.41
C ALA A 361 -22.83 8.61 0.86
N PRO A 362 -22.46 9.60 1.69
CA PRO A 362 -21.12 9.65 2.29
C PRO A 362 -20.79 8.36 3.06
N HIS A 363 -19.52 7.97 3.02
CA HIS A 363 -18.98 6.86 3.80
C HIS A 363 -17.56 7.17 4.28
N ASP A 364 -17.16 6.52 5.38
CA ASP A 364 -15.82 6.65 5.95
C ASP A 364 -14.89 5.52 5.53
N GLY A 365 -15.36 4.60 4.69
CA GLY A 365 -14.56 3.56 4.06
C GLY A 365 -15.30 2.27 3.79
N MET A 366 -14.71 1.46 2.91
CA MET A 366 -15.24 0.17 2.48
C MET A 366 -14.11 -0.84 2.28
N VAL A 367 -14.36 -2.10 2.59
CA VAL A 367 -13.48 -3.20 2.21
C VAL A 367 -14.28 -4.20 1.38
N TRP A 368 -13.75 -4.55 0.23
CA TRP A 368 -14.35 -5.43 -0.74
C TRP A 368 -13.57 -6.74 -0.86
N PHE A 369 -14.26 -7.84 -1.20
CA PHE A 369 -13.64 -9.11 -1.52
C PHE A 369 -14.08 -9.59 -2.90
N TYR A 370 -13.13 -9.66 -3.84
CA TYR A 370 -13.34 -10.26 -5.15
C TYR A 370 -12.94 -11.73 -5.14
N ASN A 371 -13.88 -12.63 -5.46
CA ASN A 371 -13.66 -14.06 -5.49
C ASN A 371 -13.27 -14.55 -6.89
N TYR A 372 -12.15 -15.26 -6.99
CA TYR A 372 -11.60 -15.72 -8.28
C TYR A 372 -12.48 -16.76 -8.98
N SER A 373 -13.12 -17.65 -8.20
CA SER A 373 -13.80 -18.84 -8.74
C SER A 373 -15.12 -18.50 -9.40
N ASN A 374 -15.92 -17.64 -8.79
CA ASN A 374 -17.24 -17.26 -9.26
C ASN A 374 -17.29 -15.87 -9.91
N GLN A 375 -16.17 -15.15 -9.91
CA GLN A 375 -16.04 -13.80 -10.47
C GLN A 375 -17.10 -12.85 -9.91
N THR A 376 -17.25 -12.85 -8.59
CA THR A 376 -18.12 -11.92 -7.87
C THR A 376 -17.30 -11.05 -6.92
N ILE A 377 -17.81 -9.86 -6.62
CA ILE A 377 -17.28 -8.98 -5.57
C ILE A 377 -18.37 -8.76 -4.52
N GLN A 378 -17.98 -8.66 -3.27
CA GLN A 378 -18.89 -8.37 -2.17
C GLN A 378 -18.28 -7.37 -1.20
N LEU A 379 -19.12 -6.48 -0.67
CA LEU A 379 -18.75 -5.60 0.43
C LEU A 379 -18.64 -6.44 1.70
N VAL A 380 -17.48 -6.43 2.37
CA VAL A 380 -17.22 -7.23 3.58
C VAL A 380 -17.07 -6.41 4.84
N THR A 381 -16.71 -5.13 4.71
CA THR A 381 -16.66 -4.16 5.82
C THR A 381 -17.12 -2.80 5.30
N TYR A 382 -17.88 -2.09 6.12
CA TYR A 382 -18.41 -0.77 5.79
C TYR A 382 -18.27 0.15 7.01
N PHE A 383 -17.63 1.27 6.82
CA PHE A 383 -17.52 2.34 7.81
C PHE A 383 -18.53 3.42 7.44
N PRO A 384 -19.61 3.57 8.22
CA PRO A 384 -20.62 4.58 7.95
C PRO A 384 -20.07 5.97 8.27
N HIS A 385 -20.43 6.94 7.44
CA HIS A 385 -19.99 8.32 7.65
C HIS A 385 -20.39 8.86 9.03
N GLN A 386 -19.43 9.50 9.67
CA GLN A 386 -19.57 10.15 10.96
C GLN A 386 -19.13 11.61 10.85
N THR A 387 -19.92 12.52 11.37
CA THR A 387 -19.60 13.97 11.32
C THR A 387 -18.30 14.33 12.03
N ALA A 388 -17.78 13.45 12.89
CA ALA A 388 -16.48 13.60 13.54
C ALA A 388 -15.32 13.32 12.60
N SER A 389 -15.57 12.61 11.50
CA SER A 389 -14.58 12.28 10.47
C SER A 389 -14.40 13.38 9.43
N GLU A 390 -15.23 14.44 9.43
CA GLU A 390 -15.15 15.53 8.46
C GLU A 390 -13.79 16.25 8.52
N GLU A 391 -13.25 16.59 7.37
CA GLU A 391 -11.98 17.30 7.25
C GLU A 391 -11.97 18.59 8.07
N GLY A 392 -10.89 18.79 8.83
CA GLY A 392 -10.76 19.93 9.75
C GLY A 392 -11.49 19.78 11.08
N ALA A 393 -12.11 18.62 11.36
CA ALA A 393 -12.59 18.32 12.69
C ALA A 393 -11.42 18.30 13.70
N PRO A 394 -11.65 18.70 14.96
CA PRO A 394 -10.60 18.65 15.97
C PRO A 394 -10.12 17.19 16.18
N VAL A 395 -8.83 16.98 16.10
CA VAL A 395 -8.19 15.68 16.40
C VAL A 395 -8.52 15.26 17.82
N LYS A 396 -9.15 14.10 17.99
CA LYS A 396 -9.49 13.50 19.27
C LYS A 396 -8.68 12.24 19.50
N TYR A 397 -7.47 12.37 19.99
CA TYR A 397 -6.57 11.25 20.26
C TYR A 397 -7.11 10.17 21.22
N THR A 398 -8.29 10.36 21.79
CA THR A 398 -8.97 9.37 22.64
C THR A 398 -10.18 8.74 21.93
N ASP A 399 -10.49 9.15 20.72
CA ASP A 399 -11.62 8.65 19.95
C ASP A 399 -11.36 7.25 19.40
N LEU A 400 -12.41 6.45 19.28
CA LEU A 400 -12.43 5.16 18.60
C LEU A 400 -13.34 5.24 17.37
N THR A 401 -13.40 6.38 16.74
CA THR A 401 -14.02 6.57 15.43
C THR A 401 -13.04 6.04 14.40
N PHE A 402 -13.48 5.10 13.57
CA PHE A 402 -12.66 4.48 12.54
C PHE A 402 -13.09 5.00 11.19
N ASP A 403 -12.15 5.54 10.43
CA ASP A 403 -12.35 6.13 9.11
C ASP A 403 -11.11 5.96 8.23
N GLY A 404 -11.24 6.28 6.94
CA GLY A 404 -10.13 6.29 6.00
C GLY A 404 -9.27 5.01 6.01
N PRO A 405 -9.86 3.79 5.93
CA PRO A 405 -9.01 2.62 5.75
C PRO A 405 -8.24 2.78 4.44
N ASP A 406 -6.95 2.55 4.52
CA ASP A 406 -6.04 2.66 3.39
C ASP A 406 -5.38 1.30 3.12
N ASN A 407 -4.26 0.99 3.74
CA ASN A 407 -3.60 -0.27 3.48
C ASN A 407 -4.27 -1.46 4.18
N VAL A 408 -4.18 -2.65 3.57
CA VAL A 408 -4.74 -3.90 4.10
C VAL A 408 -3.74 -5.04 4.04
N THR A 409 -3.76 -5.90 5.06
CA THR A 409 -3.11 -7.21 5.03
C THR A 409 -4.02 -8.28 5.61
N VAL A 410 -3.82 -9.53 5.17
CA VAL A 410 -4.49 -10.69 5.77
C VAL A 410 -3.57 -11.33 6.79
N THR A 411 -4.06 -11.49 8.00
CA THR A 411 -3.30 -12.12 9.07
C THR A 411 -3.06 -13.62 8.80
N PRO A 412 -2.05 -14.25 9.44
CA PRO A 412 -1.88 -15.70 9.38
C PRO A 412 -3.11 -16.54 9.80
N TRP A 413 -4.09 -15.92 10.43
CA TRP A 413 -5.34 -16.56 10.90
C TRP A 413 -6.55 -16.19 10.04
N GLY A 414 -6.36 -15.30 9.03
CA GLY A 414 -7.38 -14.97 8.03
C GLY A 414 -8.27 -13.76 8.34
N SER A 415 -8.09 -13.09 9.48
CA SER A 415 -8.67 -11.76 9.71
C SER A 415 -7.90 -10.69 8.93
N LEU A 416 -8.51 -9.52 8.76
CA LEU A 416 -7.84 -8.39 8.12
C LEU A 416 -7.19 -7.49 9.17
N VAL A 417 -6.08 -6.87 8.79
CA VAL A 417 -5.54 -5.69 9.46
C VAL A 417 -5.56 -4.55 8.46
N LEU A 418 -6.10 -3.42 8.90
CA LEU A 418 -6.18 -2.19 8.13
C LEU A 418 -5.31 -1.13 8.81
N ALA A 419 -4.69 -0.28 8.02
CA ALA A 419 -4.09 0.97 8.45
C ALA A 419 -5.00 2.12 8.04
N GLU A 420 -5.13 3.14 8.88
CA GLU A 420 -5.97 4.31 8.60
C GLU A 420 -5.12 5.47 8.09
N ASP A 421 -5.61 6.12 7.02
CA ASP A 421 -5.34 7.49 6.60
C ASP A 421 -6.64 8.29 6.68
N GLY A 422 -7.08 8.56 7.91
CA GLY A 422 -8.35 9.21 8.19
C GLY A 422 -8.19 10.57 8.86
N THR A 423 -9.30 11.06 9.38
CA THR A 423 -9.35 12.31 10.14
C THR A 423 -9.18 12.04 11.63
N GLY A 424 -8.27 12.73 12.28
CA GLY A 424 -8.08 12.62 13.73
C GLY A 424 -6.94 11.69 14.11
N ALA A 425 -7.17 10.80 15.06
CA ALA A 425 -6.14 9.87 15.51
C ALA A 425 -6.21 8.58 14.70
N SER A 426 -5.23 8.37 13.85
CA SER A 426 -5.11 7.15 13.02
C SER A 426 -4.89 5.89 13.86
N HIS A 427 -5.46 4.78 13.39
CA HIS A 427 -5.39 3.48 14.05
C HIS A 427 -4.84 2.40 13.10
N VAL A 428 -4.29 1.37 13.72
CA VAL A 428 -4.20 0.04 13.10
C VAL A 428 -5.40 -0.77 13.58
N LEU A 429 -6.20 -1.25 12.66
CA LEU A 429 -7.44 -1.96 12.95
C LEU A 429 -7.33 -3.45 12.68
N SER A 430 -8.04 -4.26 13.43
CA SER A 430 -8.35 -5.64 13.07
C SER A 430 -9.82 -5.76 12.74
N THR A 431 -10.16 -6.27 11.58
CA THR A 431 -11.55 -6.51 11.19
C THR A 431 -11.75 -7.96 10.73
N ILE A 432 -12.91 -8.51 11.08
CA ILE A 432 -13.37 -9.80 10.58
C ILE A 432 -14.35 -9.51 9.45
N PRO A 433 -14.14 -10.02 8.24
CA PRO A 433 -15.10 -9.83 7.14
C PRO A 433 -16.56 -10.14 7.56
N GLY A 434 -17.42 -9.13 7.48
CA GLY A 434 -18.82 -9.22 7.96
C GLY A 434 -18.98 -9.22 9.49
N GLY A 435 -17.92 -8.97 10.25
CA GLY A 435 -17.87 -8.98 11.70
C GLY A 435 -17.41 -7.64 12.31
N PRO A 436 -17.06 -7.64 13.60
CA PRO A 436 -16.64 -6.45 14.30
C PRO A 436 -15.23 -5.98 13.88
N THR A 437 -14.97 -4.69 14.07
CA THR A 437 -13.67 -4.05 13.94
C THR A 437 -13.16 -3.60 15.32
N TYR A 438 -11.87 -3.79 15.57
CA TYR A 438 -11.19 -3.45 16.82
C TYR A 438 -9.91 -2.67 16.54
N ALA A 439 -9.61 -1.65 17.35
CA ALA A 439 -8.30 -1.01 17.33
C ALA A 439 -7.23 -1.92 17.92
N ILE A 440 -6.15 -2.14 17.16
CA ILE A 440 -4.93 -2.82 17.61
C ILE A 440 -3.91 -1.82 18.12
N ALA A 441 -3.80 -0.68 17.46
CA ALA A 441 -2.90 0.41 17.83
C ALA A 441 -3.55 1.76 17.54
N ARG A 442 -3.09 2.81 18.20
CA ARG A 442 -3.45 4.19 17.92
C ARG A 442 -2.19 5.06 17.93
N ASN A 443 -2.07 5.93 16.93
CA ASN A 443 -1.05 6.97 16.91
C ASN A 443 -1.27 7.94 18.08
N GLN A 444 -0.22 8.20 18.86
CA GLN A 444 -0.24 9.19 19.95
C GLN A 444 0.76 10.33 19.72
N LEU A 445 1.52 10.26 18.62
CA LEU A 445 2.58 11.21 18.35
C LEU A 445 2.07 12.44 17.60
N ASN A 446 1.22 12.20 16.63
CA ASN A 446 0.63 13.22 15.74
C ASN A 446 -0.65 12.67 15.09
N ASP A 447 -1.15 13.33 14.05
CA ASP A 447 -2.31 12.96 13.24
C ASP A 447 -1.93 12.25 11.93
N SER A 448 -0.66 11.84 11.79
CA SER A 448 -0.23 11.09 10.61
C SER A 448 -0.81 9.68 10.59
N GLU A 449 -0.94 9.18 9.39
CA GLU A 449 -1.42 7.85 9.07
C GLU A 449 -0.49 6.72 9.51
N PHE A 450 -1.07 5.51 9.53
CA PHE A 450 -0.32 4.27 9.53
C PHE A 450 -0.30 3.68 8.12
N CYS A 451 0.84 3.06 7.74
CA CYS A 451 1.01 2.43 6.43
C CYS A 451 1.64 1.06 6.53
N GLY A 452 1.48 0.26 5.47
CA GLY A 452 2.18 -0.99 5.23
C GLY A 452 2.07 -2.05 6.33
N PRO A 453 0.92 -2.28 6.98
CA PRO A 453 0.80 -3.31 8.00
C PRO A 453 1.09 -4.68 7.40
N THR A 454 2.02 -5.44 7.98
CA THR A 454 2.38 -6.77 7.48
C THR A 454 2.80 -7.70 8.62
N PHE A 455 2.28 -8.94 8.62
CA PHE A 455 2.65 -9.96 9.61
C PHE A 455 3.83 -10.80 9.15
N SER A 456 4.75 -11.09 10.09
CA SER A 456 5.67 -12.20 9.88
C SER A 456 4.91 -13.50 9.62
N ALA A 457 5.45 -14.36 8.74
CA ALA A 457 4.77 -15.61 8.35
C ALA A 457 4.52 -16.56 9.54
N ASP A 458 5.28 -16.43 10.62
CA ASP A 458 5.09 -17.19 11.88
C ASP A 458 4.08 -16.51 12.84
N GLY A 459 3.48 -15.40 12.45
CA GLY A 459 2.47 -14.69 13.22
C GLY A 459 2.96 -14.01 14.50
N LYS A 460 4.26 -13.86 14.71
CA LYS A 460 4.80 -13.33 15.96
C LYS A 460 4.92 -11.83 16.01
N VAL A 461 5.15 -11.20 14.86
CA VAL A 461 5.41 -9.76 14.75
C VAL A 461 4.49 -9.16 13.71
N LEU A 462 3.77 -8.10 14.06
CA LEU A 462 3.16 -7.18 13.13
C LEU A 462 4.15 -6.02 12.92
N PHE A 463 4.56 -5.81 11.68
CA PHE A 463 5.30 -4.62 11.28
C PHE A 463 4.31 -3.60 10.74
N VAL A 464 4.53 -2.33 11.03
CA VAL A 464 3.71 -1.21 10.55
C VAL A 464 4.55 0.05 10.50
N ASN A 465 4.26 0.93 9.57
CA ASN A 465 4.85 2.25 9.46
C ASN A 465 3.91 3.31 10.02
N MET A 466 4.49 4.38 10.51
CA MET A 466 3.87 5.67 10.76
C MET A 466 4.55 6.63 9.79
N GLN A 467 3.81 7.18 8.82
CA GLN A 467 4.36 7.89 7.68
C GLN A 467 5.18 9.11 8.13
N ASP A 468 4.59 9.99 8.95
CA ASP A 468 5.29 11.09 9.59
C ASP A 468 5.34 10.88 11.13
N PRO A 469 6.49 10.98 11.77
CA PRO A 469 7.79 11.47 11.29
C PRO A 469 8.70 10.38 10.68
N GLY A 470 8.14 9.35 10.08
CA GLY A 470 8.87 8.24 9.47
C GLY A 470 9.40 7.25 10.50
N LEU A 471 8.50 6.40 11.02
CA LEU A 471 8.85 5.33 11.96
C LEU A 471 8.45 3.97 11.39
N THR A 472 9.37 3.01 11.41
CA THR A 472 9.04 1.61 11.20
C THR A 472 8.99 0.90 12.53
N LEU A 473 7.87 0.26 12.83
CA LEU A 473 7.55 -0.33 14.12
C LEU A 473 7.43 -1.86 14.01
N ALA A 474 7.91 -2.56 15.03
CA ALA A 474 7.63 -3.98 15.24
C ALA A 474 6.74 -4.13 16.49
N ILE A 475 5.54 -4.65 16.32
CA ILE A 475 4.59 -4.89 17.40
C ILE A 475 4.55 -6.38 17.71
N THR A 476 4.73 -6.74 18.97
CA THR A 476 4.68 -8.11 19.48
C THR A 476 3.62 -8.25 20.56
N GLY A 477 3.02 -9.44 20.65
CA GLY A 477 1.97 -9.70 21.62
C GLY A 477 1.34 -11.07 21.47
N PRO A 478 0.30 -11.38 22.25
CA PRO A 478 -0.39 -12.66 22.19
C PRO A 478 -1.40 -12.71 21.01
N TRP A 479 -0.93 -12.52 19.79
CA TRP A 479 -1.72 -12.40 18.57
C TRP A 479 -2.71 -13.56 18.35
N GLU A 480 -2.24 -14.80 18.49
CA GLU A 480 -3.06 -15.99 18.30
C GLU A 480 -4.31 -16.01 19.21
N LYS A 481 -4.22 -15.42 20.40
CA LYS A 481 -5.35 -15.33 21.33
C LYS A 481 -6.51 -14.50 20.78
N TYR A 482 -6.22 -13.47 20.00
CA TYR A 482 -7.21 -12.48 19.54
C TYR A 482 -7.56 -12.63 18.05
N LEU A 483 -6.65 -13.16 17.25
CA LEU A 483 -6.77 -13.29 15.80
C LEU A 483 -6.93 -14.75 15.34
N GLY A 484 -6.54 -15.71 16.21
CA GLY A 484 -6.56 -17.15 15.93
C GLY A 484 -7.90 -17.85 16.19
#